data_54e4017a5f9cb9cfb8d6baeac730b73d
#
_entry.id   54e4017a5f9cb9cfb8d6baeac730b73d
#
_cell.length_a   1.000
_cell.length_b   1.000
_cell.length_c   1.000
_cell.angle_alpha   90.00
_cell.angle_beta   90.00
_cell.angle_gamma   90.00
#
_symmetry.space_group_name_H-M   'P 1'
#
loop_
_entity.id
_entity.type
_entity.pdbx_description
1 polymer ?
#
loop_
_entity_poly.entity_id
_entity_poly.type
_entity_poly.pdbx_seq_one_letter_code
_entity_poly.pdbx_strand_id
1 'polypeptide(L)'
;MSNVTLAASAGFCFGVKRAIEMAYAEIEKNNGAPLYSYGSLIHNKEVTKDLDAKGLHIIESLDGIDEGTVVIRSHGVGKFLYDALEEKGMRMVDGTCPFVKKIHTIVNEAWNQGKSIIIAGDGKHPEVQGINGWCGNTAVILESPEEAKAAVLDTEKDYAVVVQTTFRQSKFDDMLAILRQKGLKMEISQTICSATEKRQKEAMELSRNVYKMIVIGDKKSSNTQKLVEICKKNCENTVHIETICDLVLKTFKKDDRIGITAGASTPPAIIKEVVVTMSEIENVNVEEVSFEQMLEDSLVTLHTGDVVKGTVIQVVGEEVSVNLGFKSDGVIPRGEFSRDTTVVPSQVVQPGDEIEVFVVRVNDGDGNVLLSRKRIEEQKGMEDIEKAFNEKTVVTGTVTDVVKGGLIAVVNGVRVFIPSSQVSNRFIEDLSVFKGQELEFNIIEMDRVKRRIIGGRKDLVEKEIAAKKAALFETIAVGSKIAGTVSRLTDFGAFVELEAGVDALLHVSQISREHVAKPSDVLSIGQEITAKIVDFNEADRKISLSMKALETEAPAEEAAKE
;
A
#
# COMPACT_ATOMS: atom_id res chain seq x y z
N MET A 1 -31.90 20.12 10.52
CA MET A 1 -30.80 19.13 10.56
C MET A 1 -31.03 18.29 11.80
N SER A 2 -30.90 16.97 11.72
CA SER A 2 -31.03 16.10 12.88
C SER A 2 -29.99 16.50 13.94
N ASN A 3 -30.44 16.64 15.19
CA ASN A 3 -29.55 16.92 16.32
C ASN A 3 -28.81 15.66 16.79
N VAL A 4 -29.17 14.48 16.24
CA VAL A 4 -28.55 13.18 16.54
C VAL A 4 -27.52 12.83 15.46
N THR A 5 -26.29 12.58 15.87
CA THR A 5 -25.19 12.16 14.98
C THR A 5 -24.66 10.81 15.44
N LEU A 6 -24.76 9.80 14.56
CA LEU A 6 -24.16 8.48 14.77
C LEU A 6 -22.74 8.45 14.21
N ALA A 7 -21.80 7.94 14.98
CA ALA A 7 -20.44 7.66 14.52
C ALA A 7 -20.45 6.58 13.43
N ALA A 8 -19.78 6.81 12.30
CA ALA A 8 -19.78 5.90 11.15
C ALA A 8 -19.16 4.52 11.49
N SER A 9 -18.19 4.49 12.44
CA SER A 9 -17.56 3.26 12.90
C SER A 9 -18.32 2.55 14.05
N ALA A 10 -19.53 3.02 14.44
CA ALA A 10 -20.28 2.41 15.56
C ALA A 10 -20.71 0.98 15.24
N GLY A 11 -20.57 0.06 16.21
CA GLY A 11 -21.04 -1.32 16.10
C GLY A 11 -19.96 -2.35 15.76
N PHE A 12 -20.35 -3.50 15.25
CA PHE A 12 -19.47 -4.64 15.05
C PHE A 12 -18.23 -4.27 14.22
N CYS A 13 -17.06 -4.61 14.75
CA CYS A 13 -15.86 -4.63 13.92
C CYS A 13 -15.82 -5.91 13.07
N PHE A 14 -14.96 -5.91 12.06
CA PHE A 14 -14.76 -7.05 11.17
C PHE A 14 -14.52 -8.37 11.94
N GLY A 15 -13.57 -8.40 12.89
CA GLY A 15 -13.22 -9.62 13.63
C GLY A 15 -14.39 -10.18 14.45
N VAL A 16 -15.19 -9.31 15.08
CA VAL A 16 -16.40 -9.68 15.82
C VAL A 16 -17.47 -10.23 14.88
N LYS A 17 -17.76 -9.51 13.78
CA LYS A 17 -18.76 -9.92 12.79
C LYS A 17 -18.44 -11.30 12.22
N ARG A 18 -17.17 -11.52 11.80
CA ARG A 18 -16.68 -12.80 11.30
C ARG A 18 -16.89 -13.94 12.31
N ALA A 19 -16.52 -13.74 13.57
CA ALA A 19 -16.67 -14.78 14.59
C ALA A 19 -18.14 -15.17 14.81
N ILE A 20 -19.05 -14.19 14.80
CA ILE A 20 -20.49 -14.39 14.92
C ILE A 20 -21.04 -15.17 13.71
N GLU A 21 -20.70 -14.75 12.50
CA GLU A 21 -21.12 -15.42 11.25
C GLU A 21 -20.64 -16.87 11.19
N MET A 22 -19.40 -17.13 11.61
CA MET A 22 -18.87 -18.49 11.70
C MET A 22 -19.65 -19.34 12.72
N ALA A 23 -19.99 -18.77 13.87
CA ALA A 23 -20.76 -19.47 14.89
C ALA A 23 -22.18 -19.81 14.38
N TYR A 24 -22.89 -18.87 13.75
CA TYR A 24 -24.22 -19.16 13.17
C TYR A 24 -24.12 -20.19 12.04
N ALA A 25 -23.13 -20.09 11.15
CA ALA A 25 -22.94 -21.07 10.09
C ALA A 25 -22.67 -22.48 10.62
N GLU A 26 -21.98 -22.60 11.77
CA GLU A 26 -21.81 -23.92 12.42
C GLU A 26 -23.08 -24.42 13.10
N ILE A 27 -23.88 -23.54 13.70
CA ILE A 27 -25.20 -23.89 14.25
C ILE A 27 -26.11 -24.43 13.13
N GLU A 28 -26.17 -23.76 11.98
CA GLU A 28 -26.99 -24.17 10.83
C GLU A 28 -26.56 -25.51 10.22
N LYS A 29 -25.24 -25.77 10.18
CA LYS A 29 -24.67 -27.03 9.68
C LYS A 29 -24.78 -28.18 10.68
N ASN A 30 -25.09 -27.86 11.93
CA ASN A 30 -25.07 -28.82 13.02
C ASN A 30 -26.20 -29.82 12.92
N ASN A 31 -25.89 -31.09 12.72
CA ASN A 31 -26.84 -32.20 12.65
C ASN A 31 -27.11 -32.83 14.03
N GLY A 32 -27.10 -32.03 15.10
CA GLY A 32 -27.35 -32.49 16.46
C GLY A 32 -26.11 -32.94 17.24
N ALA A 33 -24.88 -32.71 16.71
CA ALA A 33 -23.68 -32.94 17.47
C ALA A 33 -23.44 -31.81 18.51
N PRO A 34 -22.77 -32.08 19.65
CA PRO A 34 -22.47 -31.05 20.62
C PRO A 34 -21.65 -29.90 20.01
N LEU A 35 -22.05 -28.65 20.26
CA LEU A 35 -21.37 -27.45 19.77
C LEU A 35 -21.02 -26.53 20.94
N TYR A 36 -19.78 -26.19 21.07
CA TYR A 36 -19.23 -25.43 22.19
C TYR A 36 -18.53 -24.16 21.75
N SER A 37 -18.59 -23.12 22.59
CA SER A 37 -17.72 -21.93 22.48
C SER A 37 -16.78 -21.90 23.67
N TYR A 38 -15.48 -21.83 23.44
CA TYR A 38 -14.51 -21.71 24.53
C TYR A 38 -14.45 -20.26 25.03
N GLY A 39 -15.15 -20.01 26.15
CA GLY A 39 -15.49 -18.69 26.67
C GLY A 39 -16.55 -17.98 25.82
N SER A 40 -16.97 -16.79 26.26
CA SER A 40 -17.90 -15.97 25.48
C SER A 40 -17.31 -15.59 24.12
N LEU A 41 -18.03 -15.85 23.03
CA LEU A 41 -17.57 -15.59 21.67
C LEU A 41 -17.17 -14.13 21.47
N ILE A 42 -17.97 -13.22 22.05
CA ILE A 42 -17.76 -11.77 22.08
C ILE A 42 -18.23 -11.21 23.42
N HIS A 43 -17.82 -9.96 23.74
CA HIS A 43 -18.36 -9.24 24.92
C HIS A 43 -19.72 -8.62 24.60
N ASN A 44 -20.77 -9.44 24.54
CA ASN A 44 -22.17 -9.01 24.45
C ASN A 44 -23.11 -10.10 24.96
N LYS A 45 -23.86 -9.78 26.02
CA LYS A 45 -24.72 -10.74 26.71
C LYS A 45 -25.92 -11.20 25.87
N GLU A 46 -26.47 -10.31 25.05
CA GLU A 46 -27.66 -10.63 24.23
C GLU A 46 -27.27 -11.60 23.10
N VAL A 47 -26.17 -11.35 22.42
CA VAL A 47 -25.64 -12.27 21.39
C VAL A 47 -25.25 -13.61 22.00
N THR A 48 -24.64 -13.61 23.18
CA THR A 48 -24.23 -14.82 23.87
C THR A 48 -25.43 -15.69 24.25
N LYS A 49 -26.51 -15.08 24.75
CA LYS A 49 -27.78 -15.78 25.08
C LYS A 49 -28.47 -16.35 23.83
N ASP A 50 -28.48 -15.60 22.72
CA ASP A 50 -29.08 -16.07 21.48
C ASP A 50 -28.32 -17.27 20.89
N LEU A 51 -26.99 -17.24 20.92
CA LEU A 51 -26.14 -18.35 20.47
C LEU A 51 -26.35 -19.61 21.35
N ASP A 52 -26.41 -19.43 22.68
CA ASP A 52 -26.67 -20.53 23.62
C ASP A 52 -28.09 -21.15 23.42
N ALA A 53 -29.11 -20.31 23.25
CA ALA A 53 -30.45 -20.76 22.92
C ALA A 53 -30.55 -21.54 21.61
N LYS A 54 -29.61 -21.29 20.66
CA LYS A 54 -29.50 -21.97 19.38
C LYS A 54 -28.56 -23.19 19.41
N GLY A 55 -28.03 -23.54 20.59
CA GLY A 55 -27.25 -24.77 20.81
C GLY A 55 -25.74 -24.61 20.81
N LEU A 56 -25.19 -23.37 20.82
CA LEU A 56 -23.75 -23.11 21.01
C LEU A 56 -23.47 -22.86 22.50
N HIS A 57 -23.07 -23.88 23.23
CA HIS A 57 -22.89 -23.80 24.68
C HIS A 57 -21.53 -23.25 25.07
N ILE A 58 -21.50 -22.36 26.07
CA ILE A 58 -20.23 -21.79 26.54
C ILE A 58 -19.58 -22.75 27.52
N ILE A 59 -18.27 -23.01 27.31
CA ILE A 59 -17.43 -23.79 28.19
C ILE A 59 -16.21 -22.99 28.60
N GLU A 60 -15.69 -23.22 29.81
CA GLU A 60 -14.47 -22.58 30.33
C GLU A 60 -13.29 -23.56 30.38
N SER A 61 -13.56 -24.88 30.23
CA SER A 61 -12.56 -25.92 30.17
C SER A 61 -13.02 -27.05 29.24
N LEU A 62 -12.09 -27.93 28.83
CA LEU A 62 -12.38 -29.17 28.08
C LEU A 62 -12.58 -30.38 29.00
N ASP A 63 -12.67 -30.19 30.32
CA ASP A 63 -12.83 -31.28 31.26
C ASP A 63 -14.15 -31.99 31.07
N GLY A 64 -14.12 -33.29 30.84
CA GLY A 64 -15.34 -34.09 30.60
C GLY A 64 -15.98 -33.90 29.23
N ILE A 65 -15.28 -33.23 28.29
CA ILE A 65 -15.72 -33.02 26.90
C ILE A 65 -14.76 -33.77 26.00
N ASP A 66 -15.28 -34.80 25.31
CA ASP A 66 -14.47 -35.70 24.47
C ASP A 66 -14.97 -35.74 23.01
N GLU A 67 -16.09 -35.11 22.70
CA GLU A 67 -16.66 -35.06 21.36
C GLU A 67 -17.36 -33.74 21.08
N GLY A 68 -17.55 -33.43 19.79
CA GLY A 68 -18.24 -32.24 19.33
C GLY A 68 -17.33 -31.26 18.59
N THR A 69 -17.87 -30.06 18.34
CA THR A 69 -17.16 -28.98 17.68
C THR A 69 -16.93 -27.83 18.66
N VAL A 70 -15.71 -27.31 18.71
CA VAL A 70 -15.38 -26.15 19.56
C VAL A 70 -15.10 -24.93 18.69
N VAL A 71 -15.86 -23.87 18.91
CA VAL A 71 -15.67 -22.55 18.29
C VAL A 71 -14.76 -21.72 19.17
N ILE A 72 -13.64 -21.26 18.63
CA ILE A 72 -12.71 -20.36 19.31
C ILE A 72 -13.25 -18.92 19.21
N ARG A 73 -13.28 -18.21 20.33
CA ARG A 73 -13.73 -16.82 20.45
C ARG A 73 -12.86 -15.83 19.66
N SER A 74 -13.42 -14.67 19.33
CA SER A 74 -12.72 -13.61 18.55
C SER A 74 -11.44 -13.08 19.21
N HIS A 75 -11.31 -13.17 20.52
CA HIS A 75 -10.13 -12.76 21.30
C HIS A 75 -8.96 -13.73 21.19
N GLY A 76 -9.18 -14.90 20.58
CA GLY A 76 -8.20 -15.97 20.56
C GLY A 76 -8.04 -16.68 21.91
N VAL A 77 -7.20 -17.70 21.90
CA VAL A 77 -6.85 -18.53 23.07
C VAL A 77 -5.38 -18.91 23.00
N GLY A 78 -4.82 -19.39 24.11
CA GLY A 78 -3.45 -19.88 24.16
C GLY A 78 -3.26 -21.16 23.33
N LYS A 79 -2.03 -21.42 22.91
CA LYS A 79 -1.64 -22.57 22.09
C LYS A 79 -2.09 -23.90 22.70
N PHE A 80 -2.07 -24.01 24.03
CA PHE A 80 -2.46 -25.22 24.77
C PHE A 80 -3.84 -25.75 24.37
N LEU A 81 -4.79 -24.85 24.02
CA LEU A 81 -6.14 -25.27 23.64
C LEU A 81 -6.16 -25.90 22.25
N TYR A 82 -5.38 -25.37 21.32
CA TYR A 82 -5.22 -25.95 19.99
C TYR A 82 -4.63 -27.37 20.09
N ASP A 83 -3.57 -27.51 20.89
CA ASP A 83 -2.88 -28.80 21.11
C ASP A 83 -3.85 -29.81 21.78
N ALA A 84 -4.61 -29.39 22.80
CA ALA A 84 -5.57 -30.25 23.49
C ALA A 84 -6.76 -30.70 22.61
N LEU A 85 -7.25 -29.84 21.73
CA LEU A 85 -8.32 -30.20 20.78
C LEU A 85 -7.82 -31.19 19.72
N GLU A 86 -6.55 -31.00 19.25
CA GLU A 86 -5.90 -31.92 18.32
C GLU A 86 -5.67 -33.31 18.96
N GLU A 87 -5.16 -33.37 20.20
CA GLU A 87 -4.98 -34.62 20.96
C GLU A 87 -6.30 -35.38 21.17
N LYS A 88 -7.40 -34.65 21.42
CA LYS A 88 -8.73 -35.27 21.58
C LYS A 88 -9.40 -35.60 20.23
N GLY A 89 -8.82 -35.20 19.09
CA GLY A 89 -9.42 -35.38 17.77
C GLY A 89 -10.72 -34.59 17.57
N MET A 90 -10.96 -33.54 18.35
CA MET A 90 -12.15 -32.71 18.29
C MET A 90 -12.09 -31.71 17.13
N ARG A 91 -13.22 -31.48 16.49
CA ARG A 91 -13.32 -30.47 15.43
C ARG A 91 -13.24 -29.07 16.02
N MET A 92 -12.40 -28.23 15.43
CA MET A 92 -12.23 -26.84 15.83
C MET A 92 -12.66 -25.90 14.72
N VAL A 93 -13.35 -24.80 15.10
CA VAL A 93 -13.68 -23.67 14.23
C VAL A 93 -13.01 -22.43 14.82
N ASP A 94 -11.97 -21.94 14.16
CA ASP A 94 -11.16 -20.83 14.66
C ASP A 94 -11.79 -19.48 14.32
N GLY A 95 -12.57 -18.93 15.26
CA GLY A 95 -13.17 -17.59 15.20
C GLY A 95 -12.21 -16.46 15.61
N THR A 96 -10.96 -16.75 15.93
CA THR A 96 -9.94 -15.75 16.31
C THR A 96 -9.85 -14.64 15.27
N CYS A 97 -9.90 -13.39 15.71
CA CYS A 97 -9.69 -12.25 14.83
C CYS A 97 -8.32 -12.34 14.15
N PRO A 98 -8.21 -12.14 12.83
CA PRO A 98 -6.93 -12.21 12.11
C PRO A 98 -5.84 -11.30 12.70
N PHE A 99 -6.21 -10.12 13.20
CA PHE A 99 -5.27 -9.23 13.89
C PHE A 99 -4.69 -9.85 15.15
N VAL A 100 -5.53 -10.55 15.95
CA VAL A 100 -5.08 -11.27 17.14
C VAL A 100 -4.24 -12.48 16.75
N LYS A 101 -4.66 -13.23 15.73
CA LYS A 101 -3.92 -14.40 15.22
C LYS A 101 -2.49 -14.02 14.78
N LYS A 102 -2.35 -12.85 14.13
CA LYS A 102 -1.04 -12.30 13.79
C LYS A 102 -0.16 -12.06 15.01
N ILE A 103 -0.74 -11.52 16.11
CA ILE A 103 0.01 -11.32 17.35
C ILE A 103 0.48 -12.67 17.90
N HIS A 104 -0.38 -13.70 17.86
CA HIS A 104 -0.03 -15.05 18.26
C HIS A 104 1.19 -15.57 17.47
N THR A 105 1.20 -15.37 16.14
CA THR A 105 2.33 -15.77 15.29
C THR A 105 3.61 -15.02 15.67
N ILE A 106 3.55 -13.67 15.76
CA ILE A 106 4.71 -12.85 16.15
C ILE A 106 5.30 -13.30 17.49
N VAL A 107 4.43 -13.50 18.48
CA VAL A 107 4.86 -13.88 19.84
C VAL A 107 5.46 -15.27 19.84
N ASN A 108 4.84 -16.23 19.15
CA ASN A 108 5.33 -17.61 19.07
C ASN A 108 6.68 -17.69 18.34
N GLU A 109 6.84 -16.98 17.23
CA GLU A 109 8.11 -16.92 16.49
C GLU A 109 9.22 -16.29 17.32
N ALA A 110 8.96 -15.15 17.97
CA ALA A 110 9.93 -14.46 18.80
C ALA A 110 10.34 -15.33 20.00
N TRP A 111 9.38 -15.99 20.64
CA TRP A 111 9.64 -16.89 21.77
C TRP A 111 10.47 -18.11 21.34
N ASN A 112 10.18 -18.72 20.19
CA ASN A 112 10.97 -19.83 19.64
C ASN A 112 12.40 -19.39 19.24
N GLN A 113 12.61 -18.11 18.94
CA GLN A 113 13.95 -17.52 18.72
C GLN A 113 14.70 -17.23 20.04
N GLY A 114 14.10 -17.52 21.19
CA GLY A 114 14.69 -17.28 22.53
C GLY A 114 14.54 -15.84 23.05
N LYS A 115 13.73 -14.99 22.39
CA LYS A 115 13.44 -13.64 22.89
C LYS A 115 12.47 -13.68 24.08
N SER A 116 12.65 -12.77 25.01
CA SER A 116 11.66 -12.51 26.06
C SER A 116 10.52 -11.66 25.54
N ILE A 117 9.28 -11.93 25.97
CA ILE A 117 8.09 -11.25 25.46
C ILE A 117 7.62 -10.19 26.45
N ILE A 118 7.31 -8.99 25.96
CA ILE A 118 6.61 -7.94 26.69
C ILE A 118 5.27 -7.69 26.00
N ILE A 119 4.17 -7.79 26.75
CA ILE A 119 2.82 -7.50 26.26
C ILE A 119 2.31 -6.23 26.93
N ALA A 120 2.06 -5.17 26.15
CA ALA A 120 1.37 -3.99 26.63
C ALA A 120 -0.15 -4.23 26.57
N GLY A 121 -0.79 -4.38 27.72
CA GLY A 121 -2.21 -4.72 27.79
C GLY A 121 -2.69 -5.07 29.18
N ASP A 122 -4.02 -5.22 29.33
CA ASP A 122 -4.66 -5.68 30.56
C ASP A 122 -4.44 -7.19 30.74
N GLY A 123 -3.66 -7.58 31.73
CA GLY A 123 -3.33 -9.00 32.02
C GLY A 123 -4.53 -9.89 32.34
N LYS A 124 -5.67 -9.32 32.71
CA LYS A 124 -6.91 -10.06 32.97
C LYS A 124 -7.76 -10.24 31.72
N HIS A 125 -7.46 -9.50 30.66
CA HIS A 125 -8.25 -9.54 29.43
C HIS A 125 -8.01 -10.84 28.66
N PRO A 126 -9.05 -11.52 28.13
CA PRO A 126 -8.94 -12.77 27.40
C PRO A 126 -7.95 -12.77 26.23
N GLU A 127 -7.86 -11.64 25.50
CA GLU A 127 -6.91 -11.48 24.39
C GLU A 127 -5.47 -11.56 24.88
N VAL A 128 -5.12 -10.84 25.97
CA VAL A 128 -3.77 -10.83 26.54
C VAL A 128 -3.39 -12.19 27.11
N GLN A 129 -4.35 -12.87 27.78
CA GLN A 129 -4.15 -14.24 28.25
C GLN A 129 -3.92 -15.21 27.08
N GLY A 130 -4.71 -15.06 25.99
CA GLY A 130 -4.50 -15.83 24.77
C GLY A 130 -3.11 -15.63 24.20
N ILE A 131 -2.69 -14.37 24.01
CA ILE A 131 -1.35 -14.01 23.50
C ILE A 131 -0.26 -14.61 24.38
N ASN A 132 -0.36 -14.47 25.71
CA ASN A 132 0.62 -15.00 26.66
C ASN A 132 0.75 -16.53 26.57
N GLY A 133 -0.35 -17.23 26.26
CA GLY A 133 -0.33 -18.68 26.06
C GLY A 133 0.49 -19.16 24.85
N TRP A 134 0.86 -18.27 23.91
CA TRP A 134 1.72 -18.57 22.76
C TRP A 134 3.22 -18.44 23.04
N CYS A 135 3.58 -17.93 24.23
CA CYS A 135 4.95 -17.93 24.75
C CYS A 135 5.08 -18.66 26.09
N GLY A 136 4.32 -19.73 26.28
CA GLY A 136 4.38 -20.57 27.49
C GLY A 136 4.01 -19.85 28.78
N ASN A 137 3.21 -18.79 28.71
CA ASN A 137 2.81 -17.92 29.83
C ASN A 137 3.99 -17.21 30.53
N THR A 138 5.06 -16.92 29.80
CA THR A 138 6.29 -16.32 30.34
C THR A 138 6.42 -14.82 30.07
N ALA A 139 5.46 -14.20 29.38
CA ALA A 139 5.53 -12.78 29.04
C ALA A 139 5.46 -11.86 30.25
N VAL A 140 6.19 -10.77 30.19
CA VAL A 140 6.03 -9.62 31.11
C VAL A 140 4.85 -8.79 30.57
N ILE A 141 3.75 -8.75 31.35
CA ILE A 141 2.55 -8.00 30.98
C ILE A 141 2.59 -6.65 31.70
N LEU A 142 2.41 -5.58 30.94
CA LEU A 142 2.46 -4.20 31.45
C LEU A 142 1.19 -3.48 31.01
N GLU A 143 0.46 -2.94 31.97
CA GLU A 143 -0.80 -2.24 31.70
C GLU A 143 -0.61 -0.71 31.65
N SER A 144 0.43 -0.18 32.31
CA SER A 144 0.60 1.27 32.47
C SER A 144 2.06 1.72 32.38
N PRO A 145 2.31 3.02 32.12
CA PRO A 145 3.65 3.62 32.21
C PRO A 145 4.29 3.43 33.58
N GLU A 146 3.50 3.46 34.67
CA GLU A 146 3.97 3.25 36.05
C GLU A 146 4.51 1.82 36.21
N GLU A 147 3.79 0.83 35.68
CA GLU A 147 4.25 -0.57 35.68
C GLU A 147 5.49 -0.73 34.81
N ALA A 148 5.53 -0.11 33.63
CA ALA A 148 6.71 -0.12 32.77
C ALA A 148 7.94 0.49 33.48
N LYS A 149 7.73 1.52 34.30
CA LYS A 149 8.77 2.14 35.12
C LYS A 149 9.24 1.21 36.26
N ALA A 150 8.29 0.55 36.92
CA ALA A 150 8.56 -0.33 38.09
C ALA A 150 9.13 -1.69 37.66
N ALA A 151 8.87 -2.15 36.43
CA ALA A 151 9.30 -3.45 35.95
C ALA A 151 10.83 -3.61 36.01
N VAL A 152 11.29 -4.71 36.61
CA VAL A 152 12.70 -5.10 36.62
C VAL A 152 12.93 -6.01 35.41
N LEU A 153 13.66 -5.50 34.43
CA LEU A 153 13.91 -6.18 33.15
C LEU A 153 15.43 -6.34 32.96
N ASP A 154 15.83 -7.46 32.43
CA ASP A 154 17.22 -7.81 32.18
C ASP A 154 17.70 -7.14 30.88
N THR A 155 18.66 -6.24 30.95
CA THR A 155 19.19 -5.49 29.79
C THR A 155 20.02 -6.32 28.83
N GLU A 156 20.44 -7.52 29.25
CA GLU A 156 21.20 -8.44 28.38
C GLU A 156 20.32 -9.28 27.47
N LYS A 157 19.02 -9.33 27.75
CA LYS A 157 18.06 -10.11 26.94
C LYS A 157 17.52 -9.29 25.77
N ASP A 158 17.23 -9.99 24.68
CA ASP A 158 16.46 -9.47 23.56
C ASP A 158 14.97 -9.61 23.84
N TYR A 159 14.20 -8.55 23.58
CA TYR A 159 12.77 -8.52 23.83
C TYR A 159 11.99 -8.34 22.55
N ALA A 160 10.85 -9.03 22.43
CA ALA A 160 9.81 -8.69 21.47
C ALA A 160 8.65 -8.04 22.23
N VAL A 161 8.26 -6.84 21.78
CA VAL A 161 7.20 -6.05 22.40
C VAL A 161 5.99 -6.05 21.49
N VAL A 162 4.85 -6.53 22.00
CA VAL A 162 3.54 -6.49 21.32
C VAL A 162 2.53 -5.73 22.17
N VAL A 163 1.43 -5.28 21.55
CA VAL A 163 0.40 -4.52 22.25
C VAL A 163 -0.98 -5.08 21.95
N GLN A 164 -1.85 -5.10 22.96
CA GLN A 164 -3.26 -5.51 22.86
C GLN A 164 -3.98 -4.68 21.79
N THR A 165 -4.78 -5.34 20.94
CA THR A 165 -5.43 -4.70 19.78
C THR A 165 -6.32 -3.50 20.13
N THR A 166 -6.88 -3.45 21.34
CA THR A 166 -7.75 -2.39 21.84
C THR A 166 -7.04 -1.38 22.74
N PHE A 167 -5.71 -1.44 22.85
CA PHE A 167 -4.94 -0.55 23.71
C PHE A 167 -4.93 0.88 23.17
N ARG A 168 -4.57 1.85 24.01
CA ARG A 168 -4.53 3.25 23.62
C ARG A 168 -3.13 3.64 23.14
N GLN A 169 -3.02 4.17 21.93
CA GLN A 169 -1.76 4.51 21.29
C GLN A 169 -0.86 5.39 22.16
N SER A 170 -1.40 6.51 22.68
CA SER A 170 -0.60 7.43 23.50
C SER A 170 -0.03 6.77 24.76
N LYS A 171 -0.81 5.85 25.38
CA LYS A 171 -0.36 5.11 26.57
C LYS A 171 0.76 4.13 26.22
N PHE A 172 0.68 3.50 25.03
CA PHE A 172 1.72 2.62 24.52
C PHE A 172 3.01 3.39 24.20
N ASP A 173 2.90 4.57 23.59
CA ASP A 173 4.04 5.42 23.25
C ASP A 173 4.79 5.88 24.52
N ASP A 174 4.05 6.27 25.57
CA ASP A 174 4.62 6.62 26.87
C ASP A 174 5.38 5.43 27.49
N MET A 175 4.80 4.22 27.42
CA MET A 175 5.44 2.99 27.91
C MET A 175 6.71 2.67 27.12
N LEU A 176 6.67 2.78 25.79
CA LEU A 176 7.84 2.57 24.94
C LEU A 176 8.97 3.55 25.23
N ALA A 177 8.65 4.81 25.50
CA ALA A 177 9.64 5.81 25.89
C ALA A 177 10.37 5.40 27.19
N ILE A 178 9.63 4.90 28.17
CA ILE A 178 10.19 4.40 29.44
C ILE A 178 11.07 3.17 29.20
N LEU A 179 10.58 2.18 28.42
CA LEU A 179 11.33 0.95 28.13
C LEU A 179 12.63 1.24 27.36
N ARG A 180 12.61 2.20 26.43
CA ARG A 180 13.82 2.67 25.72
C ARG A 180 14.83 3.31 26.67
N GLN A 181 14.37 4.13 27.65
CA GLN A 181 15.25 4.72 28.67
C GLN A 181 15.93 3.69 29.56
N LYS A 182 15.36 2.49 29.70
CA LYS A 182 15.98 1.37 30.42
C LYS A 182 17.11 0.67 29.64
N GLY A 183 17.34 1.06 28.38
CA GLY A 183 18.42 0.50 27.56
C GLY A 183 18.16 -0.91 27.03
N LEU A 184 16.89 -1.33 26.94
CA LEU A 184 16.51 -2.68 26.47
C LEU A 184 16.70 -2.83 24.96
N LYS A 185 17.15 -4.01 24.54
CA LYS A 185 17.17 -4.44 23.12
C LYS A 185 15.78 -4.93 22.76
N MET A 186 15.03 -4.15 21.98
CA MET A 186 13.61 -4.44 21.72
C MET A 186 13.28 -4.44 20.23
N GLU A 187 12.58 -5.47 19.78
CA GLU A 187 11.83 -5.51 18.54
C GLU A 187 10.37 -5.15 18.85
N ILE A 188 9.88 -4.06 18.27
CA ILE A 188 8.57 -3.51 18.59
C ILE A 188 7.62 -3.79 17.44
N SER A 189 6.52 -4.51 17.73
CA SER A 189 5.43 -4.74 16.80
C SER A 189 4.21 -3.92 17.19
N GLN A 190 3.85 -2.96 16.35
CA GLN A 190 2.65 -2.14 16.52
C GLN A 190 1.43 -2.97 16.15
N THR A 191 0.74 -3.50 17.16
CA THR A 191 -0.38 -4.43 16.95
C THR A 191 -1.75 -3.89 17.36
N ILE A 192 -1.86 -2.56 17.61
CA ILE A 192 -3.16 -1.89 17.79
C ILE A 192 -3.96 -1.99 16.50
N CYS A 193 -5.22 -2.40 16.60
CA CYS A 193 -6.08 -2.57 15.45
C CYS A 193 -6.50 -1.21 14.85
N SER A 194 -6.36 -1.04 13.53
CA SER A 194 -6.78 0.17 12.81
C SER A 194 -8.25 0.53 13.02
N ALA A 195 -9.13 -0.48 13.11
CA ALA A 195 -10.54 -0.26 13.44
C ALA A 195 -10.74 0.34 14.84
N THR A 196 -9.87 -0.02 15.80
CA THR A 196 -9.87 0.58 17.15
C THR A 196 -9.42 2.04 17.09
N GLU A 197 -8.34 2.31 16.38
CA GLU A 197 -7.79 3.66 16.24
C GLU A 197 -8.79 4.60 15.56
N LYS A 198 -9.36 4.19 14.41
CA LYS A 198 -10.40 4.94 13.70
C LYS A 198 -11.58 5.28 14.61
N ARG A 199 -12.09 4.28 15.35
CA ARG A 199 -13.22 4.44 16.26
C ARG A 199 -12.90 5.40 17.41
N GLN A 200 -11.72 5.31 18.00
CA GLN A 200 -11.27 6.22 19.06
C GLN A 200 -11.14 7.65 18.57
N LYS A 201 -10.57 7.86 17.37
CA LYS A 201 -10.44 9.17 16.74
C LYS A 201 -11.80 9.79 16.45
N GLU A 202 -12.70 9.03 15.85
CA GLU A 202 -14.06 9.48 15.52
C GLU A 202 -14.86 9.82 16.78
N ALA A 203 -14.80 9.00 17.83
CA ALA A 203 -15.46 9.26 19.11
C ALA A 203 -14.89 10.53 19.78
N MET A 204 -13.58 10.76 19.68
CA MET A 204 -12.94 11.98 20.17
C MET A 204 -13.43 13.21 19.42
N GLU A 205 -13.50 13.17 18.10
CA GLU A 205 -13.96 14.28 17.27
C GLU A 205 -15.45 14.57 17.51
N LEU A 206 -16.28 13.54 17.52
CA LEU A 206 -17.72 13.67 17.76
C LEU A 206 -18.00 14.26 19.16
N SER A 207 -17.33 13.76 20.20
CA SER A 207 -17.54 14.21 21.59
C SER A 207 -17.17 15.67 21.85
N ARG A 208 -16.35 16.30 20.99
CA ARG A 208 -16.03 17.74 21.05
C ARG A 208 -17.13 18.63 20.48
N ASN A 209 -17.98 18.07 19.60
CA ASN A 209 -18.93 18.84 18.80
C ASN A 209 -20.39 18.69 19.27
N VAL A 210 -20.64 17.91 20.31
CA VAL A 210 -21.98 17.62 20.83
C VAL A 210 -22.13 18.03 22.30
N TYR A 211 -23.38 18.21 22.74
CA TYR A 211 -23.70 18.53 24.13
C TYR A 211 -23.80 17.26 25.00
N LYS A 212 -24.24 16.15 24.40
CA LYS A 212 -24.34 14.85 25.07
C LYS A 212 -23.75 13.75 24.21
N MET A 213 -23.09 12.79 24.84
CA MET A 213 -22.58 11.58 24.20
C MET A 213 -23.25 10.34 24.78
N ILE A 214 -23.69 9.47 23.90
CA ILE A 214 -24.15 8.11 24.24
C ILE A 214 -23.12 7.12 23.72
N VAL A 215 -22.55 6.34 24.61
CA VAL A 215 -21.63 5.25 24.28
C VAL A 215 -22.33 3.93 24.55
N ILE A 216 -22.58 3.14 23.52
CA ILE A 216 -23.32 1.88 23.61
C ILE A 216 -22.35 0.70 23.64
N GLY A 217 -22.53 -0.24 24.58
CA GLY A 217 -21.80 -1.50 24.62
C GLY A 217 -21.57 -2.05 26.00
N ASP A 218 -21.11 -3.30 26.08
CA ASP A 218 -20.91 -4.03 27.32
C ASP A 218 -19.83 -3.35 28.20
N LYS A 219 -20.11 -3.25 29.49
CA LYS A 219 -19.21 -2.66 30.51
C LYS A 219 -17.92 -3.44 30.68
N LYS A 220 -17.86 -4.72 30.29
CA LYS A 220 -16.66 -5.54 30.33
C LYS A 220 -15.81 -5.43 29.05
N SER A 221 -16.34 -4.80 28.00
CA SER A 221 -15.61 -4.62 26.73
C SER A 221 -14.53 -3.56 26.88
N SER A 222 -13.27 -3.94 26.74
CA SER A 222 -12.11 -3.04 26.77
C SER A 222 -12.24 -1.90 25.74
N ASN A 223 -12.66 -2.19 24.51
CA ASN A 223 -12.88 -1.17 23.50
C ASN A 223 -13.97 -0.17 23.91
N THR A 224 -15.11 -0.64 24.47
CA THR A 224 -16.20 0.25 24.93
C THR A 224 -15.73 1.15 26.06
N GLN A 225 -15.02 0.61 27.05
CA GLN A 225 -14.49 1.40 28.16
C GLN A 225 -13.55 2.51 27.68
N LYS A 226 -12.67 2.24 26.71
CA LYS A 226 -11.78 3.25 26.12
C LYS A 226 -12.56 4.36 25.42
N LEU A 227 -13.64 4.04 24.70
CA LEU A 227 -14.52 5.04 24.09
C LEU A 227 -15.19 5.91 25.15
N VAL A 228 -15.69 5.32 26.25
CA VAL A 228 -16.26 6.07 27.38
C VAL A 228 -15.24 7.02 27.99
N GLU A 229 -14.01 6.57 28.24
CA GLU A 229 -12.92 7.41 28.76
C GLU A 229 -12.63 8.61 27.85
N ILE A 230 -12.55 8.37 26.52
CA ILE A 230 -12.29 9.40 25.52
C ILE A 230 -13.44 10.41 25.46
N CYS A 231 -14.67 9.92 25.40
CA CYS A 231 -15.85 10.79 25.33
C CYS A 231 -16.00 11.64 26.60
N LYS A 232 -15.81 11.05 27.79
CA LYS A 232 -15.89 11.78 29.08
C LYS A 232 -14.86 12.88 29.23
N LYS A 233 -13.68 12.74 28.59
CA LYS A 233 -12.66 13.81 28.59
C LYS A 233 -13.09 15.06 27.84
N ASN A 234 -13.93 14.92 26.81
CA ASN A 234 -14.32 16.00 25.92
C ASN A 234 -15.78 16.46 26.12
N CYS A 235 -16.64 15.59 26.68
CA CYS A 235 -18.06 15.83 26.92
C CYS A 235 -18.45 15.30 28.30
N GLU A 236 -18.66 16.19 29.28
CA GLU A 236 -19.06 15.81 30.64
C GLU A 236 -20.37 15.03 30.67
N ASN A 237 -21.30 15.36 29.75
CA ASN A 237 -22.60 14.70 29.64
C ASN A 237 -22.50 13.37 28.83
N THR A 238 -21.50 12.56 29.10
CA THR A 238 -21.33 11.24 28.48
C THR A 238 -22.03 10.16 29.29
N VAL A 239 -22.94 9.44 28.65
CA VAL A 239 -23.69 8.31 29.22
C VAL A 239 -23.20 7.01 28.58
N HIS A 240 -22.95 5.99 29.41
CA HIS A 240 -22.61 4.64 28.97
C HIS A 240 -23.80 3.72 29.21
N ILE A 241 -24.25 3.04 28.16
CA ILE A 241 -25.42 2.13 28.20
C ILE A 241 -25.07 0.77 27.57
N GLU A 242 -25.65 -0.30 28.05
CA GLU A 242 -25.60 -1.62 27.40
C GLU A 242 -26.80 -1.81 26.44
N THR A 243 -27.99 -1.31 26.86
CA THR A 243 -29.25 -1.34 26.10
C THR A 243 -29.99 -0.02 26.25
N ILE A 244 -31.09 0.16 25.51
CA ILE A 244 -31.95 1.34 25.62
C ILE A 244 -32.57 1.48 27.02
N CYS A 245 -32.79 0.37 27.73
CA CYS A 245 -33.36 0.37 29.08
C CYS A 245 -32.47 1.10 30.11
N ASP A 246 -31.17 1.21 29.85
CA ASP A 246 -30.25 1.94 30.73
C ASP A 246 -30.34 3.46 30.54
N LEU A 247 -31.09 3.94 29.54
CA LEU A 247 -31.14 5.33 29.16
C LEU A 247 -32.25 6.07 29.91
N VAL A 248 -31.89 7.12 30.64
CA VAL A 248 -32.86 7.97 31.35
C VAL A 248 -33.33 9.07 30.38
N LEU A 249 -34.37 8.79 29.58
CA LEU A 249 -34.89 9.65 28.52
C LEU A 249 -35.23 11.07 28.99
N LYS A 250 -35.72 11.23 30.22
CA LYS A 250 -36.08 12.54 30.80
C LYS A 250 -34.91 13.53 30.91
N THR A 251 -33.68 13.06 30.79
CA THR A 251 -32.48 13.90 30.84
C THR A 251 -32.13 14.53 29.48
N PHE A 252 -32.78 14.12 28.39
CA PHE A 252 -32.57 14.61 27.04
C PHE A 252 -33.60 15.67 26.67
N LYS A 253 -33.12 16.79 26.08
CA LYS A 253 -33.96 17.89 25.61
C LYS A 253 -33.98 17.88 24.09
N LYS A 254 -35.08 18.39 23.51
CA LYS A 254 -35.28 18.45 22.04
C LYS A 254 -34.15 19.17 21.28
N ASP A 255 -33.50 20.15 21.90
CA ASP A 255 -32.48 20.96 21.27
C ASP A 255 -31.05 20.47 21.60
N ASP A 256 -30.89 19.37 22.34
CA ASP A 256 -29.59 18.81 22.67
C ASP A 256 -28.93 18.23 21.40
N ARG A 257 -27.72 18.66 21.08
CA ARG A 257 -26.90 17.97 20.06
C ARG A 257 -26.35 16.68 20.68
N ILE A 258 -26.75 15.54 20.13
CA ILE A 258 -26.46 14.21 20.68
C ILE A 258 -25.52 13.47 19.73
N GLY A 259 -24.41 13.00 20.26
CA GLY A 259 -23.50 12.07 19.57
C GLY A 259 -23.71 10.66 20.07
N ILE A 260 -23.78 9.70 19.16
CA ILE A 260 -23.91 8.28 19.48
C ILE A 260 -22.68 7.55 18.92
N THR A 261 -22.02 6.76 19.75
CA THR A 261 -20.99 5.81 19.31
C THR A 261 -21.21 4.46 19.99
N ALA A 262 -20.63 3.41 19.43
CA ALA A 262 -20.80 2.07 19.98
C ALA A 262 -19.52 1.24 19.94
N GLY A 263 -19.39 0.34 20.90
CA GLY A 263 -18.28 -0.61 21.00
C GLY A 263 -18.25 -1.60 19.84
N ALA A 264 -17.07 -2.19 19.60
CA ALA A 264 -16.80 -3.15 18.52
C ALA A 264 -17.60 -4.46 18.63
N SER A 265 -18.18 -4.73 19.78
CA SER A 265 -19.04 -5.92 20.07
C SER A 265 -20.51 -5.57 20.25
N THR A 266 -20.94 -4.35 19.85
CA THR A 266 -22.34 -3.90 19.99
C THR A 266 -23.14 -4.27 18.75
N PRO A 267 -24.25 -5.03 18.88
CA PRO A 267 -25.12 -5.39 17.76
C PRO A 267 -25.75 -4.16 17.08
N PRO A 268 -25.88 -4.16 15.74
CA PRO A 268 -26.57 -3.09 15.01
C PRO A 268 -28.01 -2.83 15.48
N ALA A 269 -28.73 -3.87 15.89
CA ALA A 269 -30.11 -3.76 16.40
C ALA A 269 -30.19 -2.82 17.62
N ILE A 270 -29.29 -2.96 18.59
CA ILE A 270 -29.26 -2.10 19.79
C ILE A 270 -28.95 -0.66 19.41
N ILE A 271 -28.01 -0.46 18.47
CA ILE A 271 -27.66 0.88 17.99
C ILE A 271 -28.85 1.55 17.31
N LYS A 272 -29.54 0.81 16.43
CA LYS A 272 -30.74 1.29 15.74
C LYS A 272 -31.84 1.68 16.73
N GLU A 273 -32.12 0.83 17.71
CA GLU A 273 -33.12 1.11 18.75
C GLU A 273 -32.83 2.43 19.48
N VAL A 274 -31.57 2.65 19.88
CA VAL A 274 -31.15 3.89 20.53
C VAL A 274 -31.27 5.11 19.59
N VAL A 275 -30.87 4.98 18.33
CA VAL A 275 -30.96 6.07 17.34
C VAL A 275 -32.41 6.43 17.06
N VAL A 276 -33.29 5.43 16.85
CA VAL A 276 -34.72 5.65 16.60
C VAL A 276 -35.36 6.36 17.81
N THR A 277 -35.14 5.85 19.02
CA THR A 277 -35.70 6.45 20.25
C THR A 277 -35.22 7.89 20.44
N MET A 278 -33.94 8.19 20.16
CA MET A 278 -33.43 9.57 20.24
C MET A 278 -34.04 10.46 19.16
N SER A 279 -34.26 9.95 17.94
CA SER A 279 -34.88 10.69 16.85
C SER A 279 -36.35 10.95 17.06
N GLU A 280 -37.09 10.04 17.73
CA GLU A 280 -38.48 10.22 18.10
C GLU A 280 -38.68 11.34 19.11
N ILE A 281 -37.73 11.60 19.99
CA ILE A 281 -37.74 12.75 20.90
C ILE A 281 -37.68 14.06 20.09
N GLU A 282 -37.08 14.04 18.87
CA GLU A 282 -37.00 15.16 17.94
C GLU A 282 -38.26 15.31 17.04
N ASN A 283 -39.24 14.38 17.05
CA ASN A 283 -40.33 14.30 16.08
C ASN A 283 -39.88 14.15 14.61
N VAL A 284 -38.86 13.35 14.35
CA VAL A 284 -38.41 13.01 12.99
C VAL A 284 -38.90 11.59 12.65
N ASN A 285 -39.69 11.47 11.56
CA ASN A 285 -40.08 10.17 11.01
C ASN A 285 -38.84 9.42 10.49
N VAL A 286 -38.52 8.30 11.10
CA VAL A 286 -37.54 7.34 10.59
C VAL A 286 -38.31 6.22 9.88
N GLU A 287 -38.09 6.04 8.58
CA GLU A 287 -38.65 4.92 7.83
C GLU A 287 -38.19 3.59 8.44
N GLU A 288 -39.16 2.67 8.62
CA GLU A 288 -38.88 1.31 9.10
C GLU A 288 -38.04 0.53 8.07
N VAL A 289 -36.75 0.46 8.32
CA VAL A 289 -35.87 -0.47 7.60
C VAL A 289 -35.71 -1.72 8.44
N SER A 290 -36.03 -2.90 7.89
CA SER A 290 -35.97 -4.16 8.64
C SER A 290 -34.51 -4.52 9.02
N PHE A 291 -34.35 -5.22 10.15
CA PHE A 291 -33.06 -5.70 10.64
C PHE A 291 -32.34 -6.58 9.60
N GLU A 292 -33.11 -7.40 8.87
CA GLU A 292 -32.57 -8.23 7.78
C GLU A 292 -32.03 -7.39 6.64
N GLN A 293 -32.72 -6.32 6.22
CA GLN A 293 -32.21 -5.38 5.22
C GLN A 293 -30.95 -4.63 5.68
N MET A 294 -30.87 -4.23 6.96
CA MET A 294 -29.64 -3.59 7.48
C MET A 294 -28.48 -4.57 7.62
N LEU A 295 -28.75 -5.85 7.85
CA LEU A 295 -27.73 -6.89 7.82
C LEU A 295 -27.27 -7.16 6.37
N GLU A 296 -28.22 -7.22 5.43
CA GLU A 296 -27.94 -7.36 4.00
C GLU A 296 -27.23 -6.14 3.40
N ASP A 297 -27.65 -4.91 3.72
CA ASP A 297 -26.99 -3.67 3.28
C ASP A 297 -25.58 -3.49 3.89
N SER A 298 -25.33 -4.10 5.06
CA SER A 298 -23.98 -4.15 5.64
C SER A 298 -23.10 -5.26 5.05
N LEU A 299 -23.69 -6.16 4.25
CA LEU A 299 -23.00 -7.21 3.52
C LEU A 299 -22.54 -6.64 2.17
N VAL A 300 -21.35 -6.05 2.13
CA VAL A 300 -20.65 -5.84 0.86
C VAL A 300 -20.43 -7.23 0.26
N THR A 301 -21.25 -7.60 -0.73
CA THR A 301 -21.03 -8.85 -1.49
C THR A 301 -19.93 -8.59 -2.50
N LEU A 302 -18.78 -9.21 -2.32
CA LEU A 302 -17.70 -9.17 -3.29
C LEU A 302 -17.82 -10.36 -4.24
N HIS A 303 -17.69 -10.06 -5.54
CA HIS A 303 -17.61 -11.09 -6.58
C HIS A 303 -16.22 -11.07 -7.21
N THR A 304 -15.81 -12.21 -7.69
CA THR A 304 -14.60 -12.30 -8.52
C THR A 304 -14.78 -11.43 -9.76
N GLY A 305 -13.89 -10.48 -9.95
CA GLY A 305 -13.96 -9.51 -11.05
C GLY A 305 -14.31 -8.09 -10.62
N ASP A 306 -14.74 -7.88 -9.38
CA ASP A 306 -15.09 -6.55 -8.88
C ASP A 306 -13.85 -5.67 -8.67
N VAL A 307 -14.01 -4.38 -8.94
CA VAL A 307 -13.04 -3.34 -8.57
C VAL A 307 -13.58 -2.60 -7.35
N VAL A 308 -12.85 -2.66 -6.26
CA VAL A 308 -13.27 -2.09 -4.98
C VAL A 308 -12.18 -1.19 -4.39
N LYS A 309 -12.59 -0.20 -3.62
CA LYS A 309 -11.67 0.61 -2.83
C LYS A 309 -11.43 -0.08 -1.50
N GLY A 310 -10.18 -0.16 -1.11
CA GLY A 310 -9.79 -0.71 0.18
C GLY A 310 -8.72 0.13 0.84
N THR A 311 -8.64 0.04 2.16
CA THR A 311 -7.63 0.74 2.95
C THR A 311 -6.50 -0.23 3.29
N VAL A 312 -5.26 0.16 3.00
CA VAL A 312 -4.08 -0.62 3.37
C VAL A 312 -3.99 -0.72 4.88
N ILE A 313 -4.02 -1.94 5.41
CA ILE A 313 -3.91 -2.22 6.84
C ILE A 313 -2.43 -2.25 7.23
N GLN A 314 -1.66 -3.00 6.45
CA GLN A 314 -0.23 -3.19 6.70
C GLN A 314 0.48 -3.73 5.45
N VAL A 315 1.79 -3.54 5.44
CA VAL A 315 2.69 -4.14 4.47
C VAL A 315 3.68 -5.02 5.24
N VAL A 316 3.65 -6.33 5.01
CA VAL A 316 4.52 -7.30 5.70
C VAL A 316 5.32 -8.07 4.66
N GLY A 317 6.62 -7.83 4.65
CA GLY A 317 7.50 -8.42 3.66
C GLY A 317 7.08 -8.07 2.23
N GLU A 318 6.57 -9.06 1.51
CA GLU A 318 6.17 -8.92 0.10
C GLU A 318 4.64 -8.86 -0.10
N GLU A 319 3.85 -8.83 0.98
CA GLU A 319 2.39 -8.88 0.93
C GLU A 319 1.77 -7.59 1.51
N VAL A 320 0.69 -7.13 0.88
CA VAL A 320 -0.10 -5.99 1.35
C VAL A 320 -1.47 -6.47 1.79
N SER A 321 -1.80 -6.24 3.06
CA SER A 321 -3.13 -6.52 3.59
C SER A 321 -4.02 -5.28 3.44
N VAL A 322 -5.23 -5.47 2.90
CA VAL A 322 -6.17 -4.40 2.55
C VAL A 322 -7.53 -4.67 3.17
N ASN A 323 -8.05 -3.72 3.90
CA ASN A 323 -9.42 -3.75 4.43
C ASN A 323 -10.40 -3.32 3.33
N LEU A 324 -11.28 -4.22 2.94
CA LEU A 324 -12.30 -4.01 1.91
C LEU A 324 -13.68 -3.66 2.49
N GLY A 325 -13.83 -3.62 3.82
CA GLY A 325 -15.15 -3.60 4.46
C GLY A 325 -15.95 -4.89 4.27
N PHE A 326 -15.33 -5.95 3.77
CA PHE A 326 -15.91 -7.26 3.54
C PHE A 326 -15.63 -8.24 4.69
N LYS A 327 -16.16 -9.46 4.62
CA LYS A 327 -16.03 -10.54 5.63
C LYS A 327 -14.60 -10.94 5.93
N SER A 328 -13.71 -10.75 4.97
CA SER A 328 -12.30 -11.11 5.04
C SER A 328 -11.44 -9.97 4.54
N ASP A 329 -10.25 -9.83 5.10
CA ASP A 329 -9.27 -8.91 4.57
C ASP A 329 -8.78 -9.39 3.20
N GLY A 330 -8.45 -8.44 2.35
CA GLY A 330 -7.82 -8.73 1.09
C GLY A 330 -6.31 -8.80 1.23
N VAL A 331 -5.69 -9.73 0.51
CA VAL A 331 -4.23 -9.86 0.43
C VAL A 331 -3.78 -9.64 -1.01
N ILE A 332 -2.82 -8.75 -1.19
CA ILE A 332 -2.15 -8.53 -2.47
C ILE A 332 -0.74 -9.11 -2.34
N PRO A 333 -0.44 -10.29 -2.88
CA PRO A 333 0.92 -10.81 -2.93
C PRO A 333 1.76 -9.98 -3.90
N ARG A 334 3.09 -9.96 -3.72
CA ARG A 334 4.04 -9.19 -4.55
C ARG A 334 3.80 -9.34 -6.05
N GLY A 335 3.55 -10.57 -6.52
CA GLY A 335 3.30 -10.85 -7.95
C GLY A 335 2.03 -10.23 -8.52
N GLU A 336 1.08 -9.83 -7.65
CA GLU A 336 -0.18 -9.17 -7.99
C GLU A 336 -0.18 -7.67 -7.61
N PHE A 337 0.92 -7.15 -7.03
CA PHE A 337 1.05 -5.75 -6.65
C PHE A 337 1.41 -4.86 -7.84
N SER A 338 2.48 -5.20 -8.57
CA SER A 338 2.90 -4.52 -9.80
C SER A 338 3.57 -5.49 -10.77
N ARG A 339 3.63 -5.12 -12.06
CA ARG A 339 4.43 -5.86 -13.06
C ARG A 339 5.91 -5.54 -13.01
N ASP A 340 6.25 -4.39 -12.48
CA ASP A 340 7.64 -4.03 -12.27
C ASP A 340 8.16 -4.76 -11.03
N THR A 341 9.06 -5.71 -11.23
CA THR A 341 9.66 -6.51 -10.17
C THR A 341 10.61 -5.73 -9.27
N THR A 342 10.99 -4.52 -9.66
CA THR A 342 11.84 -3.63 -8.86
C THR A 342 11.03 -2.88 -7.80
N VAL A 343 9.71 -2.76 -7.99
CA VAL A 343 8.80 -2.08 -7.05
C VAL A 343 8.63 -2.89 -5.78
N VAL A 344 9.02 -2.31 -4.65
CA VAL A 344 8.80 -2.88 -3.32
C VAL A 344 7.51 -2.28 -2.74
N PRO A 345 6.51 -3.10 -2.35
CA PRO A 345 5.22 -2.60 -1.87
C PRO A 345 5.31 -1.56 -0.75
N SER A 346 6.24 -1.75 0.20
CA SER A 346 6.46 -0.82 1.33
C SER A 346 6.97 0.57 0.96
N GLN A 347 7.48 0.76 -0.26
CA GLN A 347 7.92 2.07 -0.76
C GLN A 347 6.80 2.84 -1.47
N VAL A 348 5.75 2.14 -1.92
CA VAL A 348 4.67 2.71 -2.74
C VAL A 348 3.40 2.95 -1.93
N VAL A 349 3.12 2.09 -0.95
CA VAL A 349 1.91 2.19 -0.12
C VAL A 349 2.25 2.12 1.36
N GLN A 350 1.52 2.91 2.15
CA GLN A 350 1.65 2.96 3.59
C GLN A 350 0.35 2.51 4.27
N PRO A 351 0.41 2.00 5.50
CA PRO A 351 -0.79 1.72 6.28
C PRO A 351 -1.67 2.96 6.41
N GLY A 352 -2.94 2.83 6.04
CA GLY A 352 -3.93 3.92 6.01
C GLY A 352 -4.22 4.48 4.62
N ASP A 353 -3.43 4.13 3.60
CA ASP A 353 -3.69 4.57 2.22
C ASP A 353 -4.94 3.89 1.66
N GLU A 354 -5.76 4.67 0.93
CA GLU A 354 -6.87 4.11 0.14
C GLU A 354 -6.36 3.73 -1.25
N ILE A 355 -6.53 2.47 -1.61
CA ILE A 355 -6.14 1.93 -2.91
C ILE A 355 -7.32 1.25 -3.60
N GLU A 356 -7.37 1.34 -4.92
CA GLU A 356 -8.29 0.55 -5.74
C GLU A 356 -7.67 -0.81 -6.02
N VAL A 357 -8.45 -1.87 -5.83
CA VAL A 357 -8.00 -3.25 -5.98
C VAL A 357 -9.02 -4.09 -6.74
N PHE A 358 -8.52 -4.99 -7.56
CA PHE A 358 -9.33 -5.94 -8.32
C PHE A 358 -9.45 -7.25 -7.54
N VAL A 359 -10.66 -7.77 -7.37
CA VAL A 359 -10.92 -9.03 -6.69
C VAL A 359 -10.62 -10.19 -7.63
N VAL A 360 -9.52 -10.89 -7.39
CA VAL A 360 -9.11 -12.05 -8.19
C VAL A 360 -9.88 -13.29 -7.76
N ARG A 361 -10.02 -13.50 -6.45
CA ARG A 361 -10.75 -14.62 -5.86
C ARG A 361 -11.24 -14.24 -4.46
N VAL A 362 -12.48 -14.55 -4.15
CA VAL A 362 -13.11 -14.20 -2.86
C VAL A 362 -12.63 -15.11 -1.71
N ASN A 363 -12.08 -16.29 -2.01
CA ASN A 363 -11.48 -17.19 -1.02
C ASN A 363 -10.21 -17.83 -1.63
N ASP A 364 -9.05 -17.57 -1.06
CA ASP A 364 -7.75 -18.09 -1.51
C ASP A 364 -7.41 -19.51 -0.97
N GLY A 365 -8.27 -20.06 -0.10
CA GLY A 365 -8.05 -21.31 0.62
C GLY A 365 -7.75 -21.10 2.10
N ASP A 366 -7.16 -19.96 2.47
CA ASP A 366 -6.87 -19.55 3.85
C ASP A 366 -7.95 -18.61 4.42
N GLY A 367 -9.00 -18.34 3.64
CA GLY A 367 -10.13 -17.51 4.04
C GLY A 367 -9.98 -16.02 3.72
N ASN A 368 -8.93 -15.61 3.02
CA ASN A 368 -8.70 -14.22 2.60
C ASN A 368 -9.21 -13.99 1.17
N VAL A 369 -9.39 -12.71 0.81
CA VAL A 369 -9.71 -12.29 -0.55
C VAL A 369 -8.40 -12.03 -1.29
N LEU A 370 -8.14 -12.79 -2.35
CA LEU A 370 -6.98 -12.54 -3.20
C LEU A 370 -7.26 -11.32 -4.08
N LEU A 371 -6.41 -10.32 -3.96
CA LEU A 371 -6.52 -9.05 -4.66
C LEU A 371 -5.37 -8.84 -5.65
N SER A 372 -5.63 -7.99 -6.65
CA SER A 372 -4.62 -7.55 -7.61
C SER A 372 -4.71 -6.05 -7.84
N ARG A 373 -3.63 -5.33 -7.54
CA ARG A 373 -3.45 -3.94 -7.96
C ARG A 373 -2.95 -3.86 -9.39
N LYS A 374 -2.11 -4.80 -9.78
CA LYS A 374 -1.54 -4.94 -11.12
C LYS A 374 -2.59 -4.92 -12.23
N ARG A 375 -3.75 -5.59 -12.04
CA ARG A 375 -4.83 -5.61 -13.05
C ARG A 375 -5.47 -4.24 -13.24
N ILE A 376 -5.56 -3.45 -12.19
CA ILE A 376 -6.09 -2.07 -12.26
C ILE A 376 -5.06 -1.15 -12.94
N GLU A 377 -3.78 -1.29 -12.59
CA GLU A 377 -2.70 -0.57 -13.28
C GLU A 377 -2.70 -0.89 -14.77
N GLU A 378 -2.86 -2.17 -15.15
CA GLU A 378 -2.97 -2.60 -16.54
C GLU A 378 -4.20 -2.00 -17.25
N GLN A 379 -5.34 -1.96 -16.59
CA GLN A 379 -6.56 -1.39 -17.17
C GLN A 379 -6.42 0.12 -17.38
N LYS A 380 -5.97 0.88 -16.36
CA LYS A 380 -5.72 2.32 -16.47
C LYS A 380 -4.61 2.61 -17.49
N GLY A 381 -3.53 1.84 -17.45
CA GLY A 381 -2.45 1.96 -18.43
C GLY A 381 -2.90 1.69 -19.86
N MET A 382 -3.84 0.76 -20.05
CA MET A 382 -4.41 0.48 -21.38
C MET A 382 -5.26 1.65 -21.88
N GLU A 383 -6.05 2.29 -21.01
CA GLU A 383 -6.84 3.49 -21.33
C GLU A 383 -5.93 4.68 -21.67
N ASP A 384 -4.84 4.86 -20.92
CA ASP A 384 -3.86 5.91 -21.17
C ASP A 384 -3.13 5.71 -22.50
N ILE A 385 -2.73 4.47 -22.80
CA ILE A 385 -2.09 4.12 -24.07
C ILE A 385 -3.06 4.32 -25.24
N GLU A 386 -4.34 4.00 -25.06
CA GLU A 386 -5.36 4.23 -26.09
C GLU A 386 -5.57 5.71 -26.36
N LYS A 387 -5.62 6.53 -25.33
CA LYS A 387 -5.66 7.99 -25.48
C LYS A 387 -4.42 8.50 -26.21
N ALA A 388 -3.23 8.03 -25.79
CA ALA A 388 -1.97 8.41 -26.41
C ALA A 388 -1.90 7.98 -27.89
N PHE A 389 -2.44 6.81 -28.24
CA PHE A 389 -2.53 6.35 -29.62
C PHE A 389 -3.46 7.22 -30.47
N ASN A 390 -4.65 7.58 -29.95
CA ASN A 390 -5.64 8.39 -30.66
C ASN A 390 -5.15 9.86 -30.81
N GLU A 391 -4.53 10.42 -29.79
CA GLU A 391 -4.05 11.80 -29.75
C GLU A 391 -2.64 11.95 -30.33
N LYS A 392 -1.96 10.84 -30.64
CA LYS A 392 -0.55 10.78 -31.09
C LYS A 392 0.41 11.48 -30.13
N THR A 393 0.15 11.33 -28.83
CA THR A 393 1.01 11.88 -27.78
C THR A 393 2.16 10.95 -27.43
N VAL A 394 3.26 11.54 -26.98
CA VAL A 394 4.45 10.81 -26.53
C VAL A 394 4.16 10.16 -25.18
N VAL A 395 4.53 8.90 -25.03
CA VAL A 395 4.46 8.17 -23.77
C VAL A 395 5.86 7.81 -23.27
N THR A 396 6.05 7.85 -21.96
CA THR A 396 7.30 7.47 -21.30
C THR A 396 7.15 6.07 -20.69
N GLY A 397 8.11 5.20 -20.91
CA GLY A 397 8.09 3.86 -20.34
C GLY A 397 9.47 3.36 -19.98
N THR A 398 9.55 2.51 -18.95
CA THR A 398 10.79 1.89 -18.49
C THR A 398 11.06 0.60 -19.24
N VAL A 399 12.26 0.42 -19.80
CA VAL A 399 12.68 -0.80 -20.48
C VAL A 399 12.96 -1.90 -19.46
N THR A 400 12.14 -2.93 -19.42
CA THR A 400 12.29 -4.05 -18.49
C THR A 400 13.08 -5.20 -19.08
N ASP A 401 12.87 -5.51 -20.36
CA ASP A 401 13.50 -6.65 -21.03
C ASP A 401 13.98 -6.32 -22.44
N VAL A 402 15.04 -7.02 -22.85
CA VAL A 402 15.57 -7.00 -24.20
C VAL A 402 15.34 -8.36 -24.86
N VAL A 403 14.65 -8.38 -25.99
CA VAL A 403 14.30 -9.61 -26.71
C VAL A 403 14.92 -9.63 -28.10
N LYS A 404 14.97 -10.83 -28.74
CA LYS A 404 15.39 -10.94 -30.13
C LYS A 404 14.44 -10.12 -31.03
N GLY A 405 14.91 -8.97 -31.49
CA GLY A 405 14.18 -8.09 -32.41
C GLY A 405 13.67 -6.80 -31.81
N GLY A 406 13.92 -6.48 -30.52
CA GLY A 406 13.54 -5.19 -29.96
C GLY A 406 13.59 -5.12 -28.44
N LEU A 407 12.96 -4.08 -27.91
CA LEU A 407 12.87 -3.79 -26.47
C LEU A 407 11.42 -4.02 -25.99
N ILE A 408 11.28 -4.38 -24.72
CA ILE A 408 9.99 -4.35 -24.02
C ILE A 408 10.05 -3.23 -23.00
N ALA A 409 9.23 -2.20 -23.21
CA ALA A 409 9.00 -1.13 -22.25
C ALA A 409 7.69 -1.34 -21.50
N VAL A 410 7.62 -0.90 -20.26
CA VAL A 410 6.40 -0.92 -19.44
C VAL A 410 5.92 0.51 -19.22
N VAL A 411 4.68 0.78 -19.58
CA VAL A 411 3.98 2.05 -19.37
C VAL A 411 2.77 1.77 -18.49
N ASN A 412 2.73 2.28 -17.26
CA ASN A 412 1.63 2.07 -16.31
C ASN A 412 1.18 0.60 -16.22
N GLY A 413 2.15 -0.34 -16.11
CA GLY A 413 1.87 -1.78 -16.01
C GLY A 413 1.58 -2.49 -17.33
N VAL A 414 1.51 -1.79 -18.47
CA VAL A 414 1.24 -2.38 -19.79
C VAL A 414 2.55 -2.53 -20.57
N ARG A 415 2.75 -3.71 -21.16
CA ARG A 415 3.92 -4.00 -21.99
C ARG A 415 3.75 -3.46 -23.41
N VAL A 416 4.72 -2.66 -23.84
CA VAL A 416 4.83 -2.13 -25.19
C VAL A 416 6.08 -2.70 -25.83
N PHE A 417 5.95 -3.29 -27.01
CA PHE A 417 7.07 -3.80 -27.78
C PHE A 417 7.60 -2.72 -28.73
N ILE A 418 8.89 -2.42 -28.66
CA ILE A 418 9.58 -1.48 -29.54
C ILE A 418 10.52 -2.28 -30.44
N PRO A 419 10.20 -2.47 -31.72
CA PRO A 419 11.08 -3.16 -32.67
C PRO A 419 12.46 -2.49 -32.75
N SER A 420 13.52 -3.26 -32.95
CA SER A 420 14.89 -2.73 -33.07
C SER A 420 15.02 -1.63 -34.15
N SER A 421 14.27 -1.77 -35.25
CA SER A 421 14.21 -0.79 -36.33
C SER A 421 13.51 0.53 -35.93
N GLN A 422 12.79 0.54 -34.80
CA GLN A 422 12.04 1.68 -34.29
C GLN A 422 12.67 2.30 -33.02
N VAL A 423 13.79 1.74 -32.53
CA VAL A 423 14.49 2.25 -31.35
C VAL A 423 15.31 3.51 -31.68
N SER A 424 16.00 3.51 -32.81
CA SER A 424 16.88 4.61 -33.23
C SER A 424 16.93 4.72 -34.75
N ASN A 425 17.42 5.85 -35.23
CA ASN A 425 17.72 6.13 -36.62
C ASN A 425 18.96 5.36 -37.13
N ARG A 426 19.85 4.96 -36.22
CA ARG A 426 21.06 4.17 -36.54
C ARG A 426 20.91 2.75 -36.03
N PHE A 427 21.49 1.78 -36.72
CA PHE A 427 21.55 0.40 -36.24
C PHE A 427 22.37 0.31 -34.97
N ILE A 428 21.80 -0.23 -33.89
CA ILE A 428 22.44 -0.42 -32.60
C ILE A 428 22.66 -1.92 -32.44
N GLU A 429 23.94 -2.34 -32.34
CA GLU A 429 24.31 -3.75 -32.19
C GLU A 429 23.89 -4.32 -30.82
N ASP A 430 24.00 -3.54 -29.77
CA ASP A 430 23.67 -3.96 -28.40
C ASP A 430 22.52 -3.12 -27.82
N LEU A 431 21.36 -3.73 -27.79
CA LEU A 431 20.15 -3.13 -27.18
C LEU A 431 20.13 -3.22 -25.64
N SER A 432 21.03 -4.00 -25.03
CA SER A 432 21.09 -4.17 -23.58
C SER A 432 21.43 -2.88 -22.82
N VAL A 433 22.04 -1.92 -23.51
CA VAL A 433 22.32 -0.59 -22.96
C VAL A 433 21.05 0.13 -22.47
N PHE A 434 19.90 -0.14 -23.09
CA PHE A 434 18.62 0.50 -22.73
C PHE A 434 17.89 -0.16 -21.56
N LYS A 435 18.35 -1.31 -21.09
CA LYS A 435 17.69 -2.01 -19.97
C LYS A 435 17.73 -1.18 -18.70
N GLY A 436 16.56 -0.97 -18.11
CA GLY A 436 16.37 -0.14 -16.91
C GLY A 436 16.31 1.37 -17.16
N GLN A 437 16.40 1.81 -18.42
CA GLN A 437 16.25 3.22 -18.78
C GLN A 437 14.78 3.57 -19.08
N GLU A 438 14.42 4.82 -18.79
CA GLU A 438 13.18 5.40 -19.25
C GLU A 438 13.32 5.92 -20.68
N LEU A 439 12.44 5.51 -21.56
CA LEU A 439 12.43 5.94 -22.96
C LEU A 439 11.10 6.60 -23.31
N GLU A 440 11.19 7.65 -24.09
CA GLU A 440 10.05 8.32 -24.72
C GLU A 440 9.81 7.71 -26.11
N PHE A 441 8.56 7.36 -26.41
CA PHE A 441 8.15 6.80 -27.69
C PHE A 441 6.68 7.06 -28.00
N ASN A 442 6.30 6.94 -29.27
CA ASN A 442 4.91 7.01 -29.72
C ASN A 442 4.34 5.61 -29.87
N ILE A 443 3.04 5.45 -29.72
CA ILE A 443 2.36 4.20 -30.04
C ILE A 443 2.06 4.19 -31.54
N ILE A 444 2.58 3.18 -32.25
CA ILE A 444 2.41 3.03 -33.70
C ILE A 444 1.21 2.14 -34.04
N GLU A 445 1.06 1.03 -33.30
CA GLU A 445 0.02 0.02 -33.56
C GLU A 445 -0.52 -0.51 -32.23
N MET A 446 -1.84 -0.72 -32.17
CA MET A 446 -2.51 -1.30 -31.03
C MET A 446 -3.53 -2.34 -31.46
N ASP A 447 -3.31 -3.59 -31.08
CA ASP A 447 -4.26 -4.71 -31.27
C ASP A 447 -4.82 -5.14 -29.91
N ARG A 448 -6.07 -4.77 -29.64
CA ARG A 448 -6.77 -5.11 -28.40
C ARG A 448 -7.03 -6.61 -28.22
N VAL A 449 -7.30 -7.32 -29.32
CA VAL A 449 -7.66 -8.74 -29.27
C VAL A 449 -6.43 -9.58 -28.91
N LYS A 450 -5.30 -9.28 -29.55
CA LYS A 450 -4.03 -9.96 -29.30
C LYS A 450 -3.22 -9.36 -28.17
N ARG A 451 -3.70 -8.27 -27.55
CA ARG A 451 -2.98 -7.50 -26.52
C ARG A 451 -1.56 -7.12 -26.94
N ARG A 452 -1.41 -6.76 -28.22
CA ARG A 452 -0.12 -6.38 -28.80
C ARG A 452 -0.10 -4.88 -29.04
N ILE A 453 0.88 -4.22 -28.44
CA ILE A 453 1.10 -2.79 -28.59
C ILE A 453 2.53 -2.59 -29.10
N ILE A 454 2.66 -1.82 -30.18
CA ILE A 454 3.93 -1.52 -30.81
C ILE A 454 4.23 -0.06 -30.63
N GLY A 455 5.38 0.23 -30.02
CA GLY A 455 5.92 1.57 -29.85
C GLY A 455 7.02 1.87 -30.87
N GLY A 456 7.26 3.15 -31.14
CA GLY A 456 8.37 3.60 -31.97
C GLY A 456 8.94 4.93 -31.50
N ARG A 457 10.25 4.97 -31.42
CA ARG A 457 11.02 6.14 -31.00
C ARG A 457 11.70 6.86 -32.17
N LYS A 458 11.81 6.18 -33.31
CA LYS A 458 12.59 6.66 -34.47
C LYS A 458 12.20 8.07 -34.89
N ASP A 459 10.90 8.36 -35.03
CA ASP A 459 10.40 9.68 -35.43
C ASP A 459 10.72 10.79 -34.40
N LEU A 460 10.75 10.46 -33.11
CA LEU A 460 11.11 11.39 -32.04
C LEU A 460 12.60 11.71 -32.12
N VAL A 461 13.45 10.68 -32.25
CA VAL A 461 14.89 10.84 -32.40
C VAL A 461 15.23 11.63 -33.66
N GLU A 462 14.53 11.39 -34.77
CA GLU A 462 14.69 12.19 -35.99
C GLU A 462 14.30 13.64 -35.80
N LYS A 463 13.19 13.92 -35.10
CA LYS A 463 12.79 15.29 -34.78
C LYS A 463 13.77 15.99 -33.84
N GLU A 464 14.28 15.28 -32.82
CA GLU A 464 15.29 15.82 -31.91
C GLU A 464 16.59 16.14 -32.65
N ILE A 465 17.05 15.23 -33.52
CA ILE A 465 18.24 15.47 -34.35
C ILE A 465 17.99 16.61 -35.30
N ALA A 466 16.83 16.69 -35.93
CA ALA A 466 16.47 17.77 -36.83
C ALA A 466 16.41 19.13 -36.10
N ALA A 467 15.86 19.17 -34.89
CA ALA A 467 15.81 20.38 -34.06
C ALA A 467 17.22 20.82 -33.61
N LYS A 468 18.07 19.88 -33.19
CA LYS A 468 19.47 20.14 -32.83
C LYS A 468 20.27 20.63 -34.03
N LYS A 469 20.01 20.03 -35.23
CA LYS A 469 20.63 20.49 -36.48
C LYS A 469 20.19 21.92 -36.84
N ALA A 470 18.86 22.22 -36.71
CA ALA A 470 18.36 23.55 -36.96
C ALA A 470 18.96 24.59 -36.01
N ALA A 471 19.03 24.29 -34.72
CA ALA A 471 19.68 25.15 -33.72
C ALA A 471 21.16 25.36 -33.99
N LEU A 472 21.85 24.31 -34.42
CA LEU A 472 23.27 24.40 -34.81
C LEU A 472 23.43 25.33 -36.03
N PHE A 473 22.58 25.21 -37.04
CA PHE A 473 22.62 26.05 -38.24
C PHE A 473 22.30 27.53 -37.94
N GLU A 474 21.49 27.84 -36.94
CA GLU A 474 21.25 29.22 -36.50
C GLU A 474 22.44 29.83 -35.75
N THR A 475 23.26 29.01 -35.08
CA THR A 475 24.41 29.47 -34.32
C THR A 475 25.72 29.51 -35.13
N ILE A 476 25.75 28.81 -36.28
CA ILE A 476 26.92 28.79 -37.17
C ILE A 476 27.03 30.11 -37.93
N ALA A 477 28.18 30.77 -37.76
CA ALA A 477 28.59 31.93 -38.57
C ALA A 477 29.92 31.63 -39.29
N VAL A 478 30.04 32.09 -40.54
CA VAL A 478 31.31 32.01 -41.27
C VAL A 478 32.40 32.74 -40.49
N GLY A 479 33.48 32.04 -40.20
CA GLY A 479 34.58 32.54 -39.38
C GLY A 479 34.59 32.06 -37.94
N SER A 480 33.54 31.37 -37.44
CA SER A 480 33.50 30.78 -36.09
C SER A 480 34.37 29.52 -35.99
N LYS A 481 34.95 29.28 -34.79
CA LYS A 481 35.69 28.05 -34.45
C LYS A 481 34.71 27.00 -33.99
N ILE A 482 34.87 25.78 -34.53
CA ILE A 482 34.02 24.64 -34.13
C ILE A 482 34.91 23.40 -33.93
N ALA A 483 34.58 22.64 -32.90
CA ALA A 483 35.22 21.33 -32.66
C ALA A 483 34.37 20.23 -33.30
N GLY A 484 35.02 19.18 -33.76
CA GLY A 484 34.37 18.02 -34.32
C GLY A 484 35.30 16.82 -34.39
N THR A 485 34.72 15.65 -34.64
CA THR A 485 35.47 14.37 -34.70
C THR A 485 35.53 13.87 -36.13
N VAL A 486 36.69 13.45 -36.58
CA VAL A 486 36.87 12.88 -37.93
C VAL A 486 36.12 11.58 -38.06
N SER A 487 35.04 11.58 -38.84
CA SER A 487 34.17 10.41 -39.05
C SER A 487 34.61 9.52 -40.18
N ARG A 488 35.10 10.12 -41.26
CA ARG A 488 35.53 9.41 -42.47
C ARG A 488 36.60 10.18 -43.23
N LEU A 489 37.58 9.47 -43.77
CA LEU A 489 38.64 10.00 -44.65
C LEU A 489 38.35 9.58 -46.10
N THR A 490 38.57 10.52 -47.05
CA THR A 490 38.45 10.32 -48.49
C THR A 490 39.68 10.91 -49.17
N ASP A 491 39.94 10.60 -50.45
CA ASP A 491 41.11 11.08 -51.17
C ASP A 491 41.17 12.62 -51.32
N PHE A 492 40.01 13.30 -51.24
CA PHE A 492 39.91 14.75 -51.41
C PHE A 492 39.69 15.52 -50.09
N GLY A 493 39.53 14.83 -48.96
CA GLY A 493 39.33 15.49 -47.68
C GLY A 493 38.86 14.57 -46.58
N ALA A 494 38.64 15.14 -45.39
CA ALA A 494 38.10 14.49 -44.23
C ALA A 494 36.65 14.98 -43.97
N PHE A 495 35.76 14.06 -43.64
CA PHE A 495 34.45 14.38 -43.10
C PHE A 495 34.57 14.46 -41.57
N VAL A 496 34.14 15.55 -41.03
CA VAL A 496 34.19 15.87 -39.59
C VAL A 496 32.76 15.92 -39.07
N GLU A 497 32.44 15.03 -38.17
CA GLU A 497 31.14 15.02 -37.49
C GLU A 497 31.16 16.11 -36.41
N LEU A 498 30.31 17.11 -36.58
CA LEU A 498 30.07 18.17 -35.63
C LEU A 498 28.99 17.76 -34.60
N GLU A 499 28.72 18.59 -33.61
CA GLU A 499 27.59 18.37 -32.71
C GLU A 499 26.31 18.15 -33.49
N ALA A 500 25.37 17.35 -32.94
CA ALA A 500 24.13 16.93 -33.57
C ALA A 500 24.25 16.06 -34.84
N GLY A 501 25.41 15.44 -35.09
CA GLY A 501 25.58 14.51 -36.21
C GLY A 501 25.51 15.20 -37.59
N VAL A 502 26.06 16.40 -37.69
CA VAL A 502 26.22 17.14 -38.96
C VAL A 502 27.62 16.88 -39.48
N ASP A 503 27.72 16.35 -40.70
CA ASP A 503 29.01 16.17 -41.37
C ASP A 503 29.43 17.47 -42.05
N ALA A 504 30.64 17.93 -41.73
CA ALA A 504 31.32 19.06 -42.39
C ALA A 504 32.52 18.53 -43.20
N LEU A 505 32.80 19.16 -44.31
CA LEU A 505 33.91 18.79 -45.18
C LEU A 505 35.16 19.63 -44.85
N LEU A 506 36.23 18.96 -44.49
CA LEU A 506 37.57 19.52 -44.42
C LEU A 506 38.34 19.08 -45.64
N HIS A 507 38.43 19.96 -46.67
CA HIS A 507 39.16 19.67 -47.90
C HIS A 507 40.66 19.52 -47.64
N VAL A 508 41.37 18.64 -48.39
CA VAL A 508 42.80 18.35 -48.22
C VAL A 508 43.65 19.61 -48.22
N SER A 509 43.34 20.61 -49.06
CA SER A 509 44.05 21.89 -49.14
C SER A 509 43.86 22.83 -47.92
N GLN A 510 42.93 22.49 -47.04
CA GLN A 510 42.55 23.26 -45.86
C GLN A 510 43.00 22.61 -44.54
N ILE A 511 43.68 21.47 -44.60
CA ILE A 511 44.18 20.74 -43.42
C ILE A 511 45.39 21.44 -42.81
N SER A 512 46.41 21.75 -43.62
CA SER A 512 47.63 22.39 -43.17
C SER A 512 48.17 23.38 -44.20
N ARG A 513 49.15 24.20 -43.81
CA ARG A 513 49.93 25.09 -44.71
C ARG A 513 50.90 24.31 -45.61
N GLU A 514 51.39 23.19 -45.13
CA GLU A 514 52.24 22.28 -45.91
C GLU A 514 51.37 21.43 -46.85
N HIS A 515 52.00 21.04 -47.98
CA HIS A 515 51.25 20.24 -48.96
C HIS A 515 51.06 18.84 -48.45
N VAL A 516 49.80 18.52 -48.11
CA VAL A 516 49.35 17.20 -47.66
C VAL A 516 48.91 16.40 -48.89
N ALA A 517 49.55 15.27 -49.16
CA ALA A 517 49.22 14.43 -50.32
C ALA A 517 47.97 13.64 -50.09
N LYS A 518 47.74 13.14 -48.85
CA LYS A 518 46.51 12.42 -48.46
C LYS A 518 46.08 12.84 -47.04
N PRO A 519 44.77 13.02 -46.80
CA PRO A 519 44.28 13.36 -45.47
C PRO A 519 44.65 12.34 -44.38
N SER A 520 44.82 11.07 -44.75
CA SER A 520 45.25 9.98 -43.85
C SER A 520 46.66 10.10 -43.30
N ASP A 521 47.49 10.98 -43.88
CA ASP A 521 48.87 11.19 -43.44
C ASP A 521 48.93 12.13 -42.21
N VAL A 522 47.87 12.91 -41.97
CA VAL A 522 47.81 13.94 -40.94
C VAL A 522 46.67 13.71 -39.96
N LEU A 523 45.57 13.05 -40.39
CA LEU A 523 44.35 12.85 -39.61
C LEU A 523 44.04 11.37 -39.48
N SER A 524 43.48 10.98 -38.30
CA SER A 524 43.00 9.64 -38.03
C SER A 524 41.47 9.63 -37.76
N ILE A 525 40.82 8.56 -38.15
CA ILE A 525 39.38 8.39 -37.85
C ILE A 525 39.21 8.34 -36.32
N GLY A 526 38.22 9.09 -35.79
CA GLY A 526 38.00 9.25 -34.35
C GLY A 526 38.81 10.36 -33.69
N GLN A 527 39.64 11.07 -34.43
CA GLN A 527 40.41 12.19 -33.90
C GLN A 527 39.55 13.43 -33.74
N GLU A 528 39.59 14.04 -32.57
CA GLU A 528 38.97 15.35 -32.32
C GLU A 528 39.83 16.46 -32.92
N ILE A 529 39.22 17.32 -33.71
CA ILE A 529 39.87 18.46 -34.32
C ILE A 529 39.05 19.73 -34.11
N THR A 530 39.77 20.86 -34.04
CA THR A 530 39.13 22.18 -34.05
C THR A 530 39.44 22.83 -35.40
N ALA A 531 38.40 23.35 -36.06
CA ALA A 531 38.55 24.00 -37.35
C ALA A 531 37.70 25.28 -37.42
N LYS A 532 38.04 26.17 -38.35
CA LYS A 532 37.27 27.40 -38.62
C LYS A 532 36.33 27.16 -39.79
N ILE A 533 35.10 27.65 -39.69
CA ILE A 533 34.12 27.59 -40.78
C ILE A 533 34.51 28.64 -41.83
N VAL A 534 34.77 28.17 -43.04
CA VAL A 534 35.17 29.05 -44.16
C VAL A 534 34.00 29.36 -45.08
N ASP A 535 33.17 28.39 -45.32
CA ASP A 535 32.00 28.54 -46.18
C ASP A 535 30.83 27.75 -45.62
N PHE A 536 29.62 28.31 -45.72
CA PHE A 536 28.38 27.70 -45.32
C PHE A 536 27.33 27.92 -46.40
N ASN A 537 26.94 26.85 -47.06
CA ASN A 537 25.83 26.89 -48.04
C ASN A 537 24.52 26.51 -47.35
N GLU A 538 23.69 27.48 -47.11
CA GLU A 538 22.38 27.36 -46.43
C GLU A 538 21.40 26.50 -47.24
N ALA A 539 21.44 26.57 -48.60
CA ALA A 539 20.52 25.80 -49.45
C ALA A 539 20.87 24.29 -49.48
N ASP A 540 22.15 23.95 -49.55
CA ASP A 540 22.64 22.58 -49.59
C ASP A 540 22.99 22.02 -48.20
N ARG A 541 22.92 22.84 -47.16
CA ARG A 541 23.32 22.53 -45.76
C ARG A 541 24.71 21.90 -45.68
N LYS A 542 25.67 22.43 -46.48
CA LYS A 542 27.05 21.98 -46.53
C LYS A 542 27.93 22.97 -45.78
N ILE A 543 28.79 22.43 -44.90
CA ILE A 543 29.74 23.23 -44.10
C ILE A 543 31.12 22.86 -44.57
N SER A 544 31.94 23.89 -44.92
CA SER A 544 33.34 23.73 -45.26
C SER A 544 34.23 24.24 -44.14
N LEU A 545 35.16 23.41 -43.71
CA LEU A 545 36.06 23.68 -42.60
C LEU A 545 37.49 23.95 -43.09
N SER A 546 38.23 24.72 -42.30
CA SER A 546 39.66 24.97 -42.51
C SER A 546 40.41 24.97 -41.19
N MET A 547 41.39 24.12 -41.04
CA MET A 547 42.38 24.15 -39.95
C MET A 547 43.48 25.19 -40.24
N LYS A 548 43.83 25.37 -41.51
CA LYS A 548 44.78 26.36 -41.97
C LYS A 548 44.44 27.80 -41.59
N ALA A 549 43.12 28.12 -41.53
CA ALA A 549 42.64 29.43 -41.12
C ALA A 549 42.80 29.71 -39.61
N LEU A 550 42.92 28.67 -38.78
CA LEU A 550 43.22 28.80 -37.35
C LEU A 550 44.72 29.09 -37.11
N GLU A 551 45.60 28.45 -37.87
CA GLU A 551 47.05 28.65 -37.76
C GLU A 551 47.46 30.06 -38.20
N THR A 552 46.63 30.80 -38.93
CA THR A 552 46.88 32.19 -39.35
C THR A 552 46.60 33.22 -38.26
N GLU A 553 45.81 32.88 -37.25
CA GLU A 553 45.47 33.77 -36.13
C GLU A 553 46.42 33.62 -34.92
N ALA A 554 47.13 32.49 -34.79
CA ALA A 554 48.02 32.24 -33.67
C ALA A 554 49.23 33.18 -33.55
N PRO A 555 49.84 33.78 -34.68
CA PRO A 555 50.94 34.72 -34.54
C PRO A 555 50.55 36.16 -34.18
N ALA A 556 49.22 36.49 -34.14
CA ALA A 556 48.79 37.86 -33.88
C ALA A 556 48.47 38.17 -32.42
N GLU A 557 48.25 37.17 -31.60
CA GLU A 557 47.96 37.34 -30.16
C GLU A 557 49.24 37.37 -29.27
N GLU A 558 50.38 36.84 -29.74
CA GLU A 558 51.62 36.95 -28.99
C GLU A 558 52.34 38.30 -29.18
N ALA A 559 52.01 39.06 -30.24
CA ALA A 559 52.62 40.39 -30.51
C ALA A 559 51.90 41.55 -29.79
N ALA A 560 50.90 41.32 -29.03
CA ALA A 560 50.15 42.34 -28.28
C ALA A 560 50.37 42.28 -26.76
N LYS A 561 51.34 41.49 -26.29
CA LYS A 561 51.74 41.36 -24.88
C LYS A 561 53.23 41.52 -24.62
N GLU A 562 53.93 42.33 -25.42
CA GLU A 562 55.22 42.94 -25.06
C GLU A 562 55.11 44.45 -24.95
#